data_37ac278321b609237ca4f855d3d20ab4
#
_entry.id   37ac278321b609237ca4f855d3d20ab4
#
_cell.length_a   1.000
_cell.length_b   1.000
_cell.length_c   1.000
_cell.angle_alpha   90.00
_cell.angle_beta   90.00
_cell.angle_gamma   90.00
#
_symmetry.space_group_name_H-M   'P 1'
#
loop_
_entity.id
_entity.type
_entity.pdbx_description
1 polymer ?
#
loop_
_entity_poly.entity_id
_entity_poly.type
_entity_poly.pdbx_seq_one_letter_code
_entity_poly.pdbx_strand_id
1 'polypeptide(L)'
;MAHALTTARLLLIIPFAFLMAQSDPYHAGLAAVVLAVAIATDVLDGIIARRRGTASAAGLVFDHTTDCLFVTGGLAAGAARGAIPWVLPGLVAAAFAQYVMDSYWLHRGRSLRTSRLGRWNGILYFAPLGGDILIRLGATGLRRILSLLVWALVVSTLISMGERLWAAAALRRRAPDSLAAGTGDPSRR
;
A
#
# COMPACT_ATOMS: atom_id res chain seq x y z
N MET A 1 13.76 13.75 12.29
CA MET A 1 12.62 14.51 11.73
C MET A 1 11.73 13.62 10.86
N ALA A 2 12.25 12.73 10.00
CA ALA A 2 11.42 11.81 9.21
C ALA A 2 10.46 10.97 10.08
N HIS A 3 10.95 10.37 11.18
CA HIS A 3 10.09 9.62 12.10
C HIS A 3 8.98 10.47 12.77
N ALA A 4 9.15 11.79 12.92
CA ALA A 4 8.13 12.65 13.55
C ALA A 4 6.91 12.84 12.64
N LEU A 5 7.10 12.98 11.33
CA LEU A 5 6.00 13.14 10.38
C LEU A 5 5.25 11.82 10.15
N THR A 6 5.97 10.69 10.08
CA THR A 6 5.34 9.35 10.03
C THR A 6 4.55 9.07 11.32
N THR A 7 5.05 9.47 12.50
CA THR A 7 4.32 9.34 13.77
C THR A 7 3.07 10.24 13.79
N ALA A 8 3.16 11.47 13.27
CA ALA A 8 2.01 12.35 13.15
C ALA A 8 0.92 11.72 12.25
N ARG A 9 1.31 11.10 11.12
CA ARG A 9 0.37 10.39 10.24
C ARG A 9 -0.26 9.18 10.94
N LEU A 10 0.50 8.44 11.75
CA LEU A 10 -0.05 7.35 12.56
C LEU A 10 -1.16 7.83 13.49
N LEU A 11 -1.00 9.00 14.13
CA LEU A 11 -2.01 9.60 14.99
C LEU A 11 -3.26 10.06 14.20
N LEU A 12 -3.11 10.36 12.91
CA LEU A 12 -4.23 10.77 12.04
C LEU A 12 -5.08 9.59 11.56
N ILE A 13 -4.66 8.34 11.71
CA ILE A 13 -5.41 7.16 11.23
C ILE A 13 -6.79 7.09 11.88
N ILE A 14 -6.86 7.18 13.21
CA ILE A 14 -8.12 7.06 13.95
C ILE A 14 -9.07 8.22 13.63
N PRO A 15 -8.65 9.51 13.74
CA PRO A 15 -9.49 10.62 13.34
C PRO A 15 -9.97 10.53 11.90
N PHE A 16 -9.09 10.14 10.96
CA PHE A 16 -9.44 9.99 9.56
C PHE A 16 -10.49 8.90 9.34
N ALA A 17 -10.29 7.72 9.92
CA ALA A 17 -11.25 6.62 9.83
C ALA A 17 -12.62 7.02 10.42
N PHE A 18 -12.63 7.73 11.56
CA PHE A 18 -13.85 8.28 12.14
C PHE A 18 -14.57 9.23 11.18
N LEU A 19 -13.86 10.19 10.58
CA LEU A 19 -14.41 11.14 9.61
C LEU A 19 -14.91 10.45 8.33
N MET A 20 -14.22 9.39 7.90
CA MET A 20 -14.62 8.58 6.75
C MET A 20 -15.85 7.71 7.04
N ALA A 21 -16.14 7.38 8.30
CA ALA A 21 -17.35 6.65 8.70
C ALA A 21 -18.62 7.51 8.72
N GLN A 22 -18.51 8.84 8.74
CA GLN A 22 -19.67 9.75 8.73
C GLN A 22 -20.18 10.00 7.30
N SER A 23 -21.49 10.31 7.15
CA SER A 23 -22.11 10.48 5.82
C SER A 23 -22.27 11.94 5.41
N ASP A 24 -22.18 12.87 6.32
CA ASP A 24 -22.49 14.29 6.11
C ASP A 24 -21.35 15.09 5.46
N PRO A 25 -21.66 16.22 4.79
CA PRO A 25 -20.65 17.04 4.11
C PRO A 25 -19.64 17.70 5.04
N TYR A 26 -20.01 18.01 6.30
CA TYR A 26 -19.09 18.66 7.24
C TYR A 26 -17.91 17.75 7.57
N HIS A 27 -18.18 16.50 7.96
CA HIS A 27 -17.13 15.51 8.21
C HIS A 27 -16.35 15.15 6.93
N ALA A 28 -17.01 15.22 5.75
CA ALA A 28 -16.30 15.06 4.47
C ALA A 28 -15.27 16.18 4.24
N GLY A 29 -15.61 17.43 4.57
CA GLY A 29 -14.69 18.55 4.48
C GLY A 29 -13.48 18.38 5.41
N LEU A 30 -13.71 17.95 6.66
CA LEU A 30 -12.62 17.64 7.59
C LEU A 30 -11.76 16.46 7.11
N ALA A 31 -12.39 15.40 6.56
CA ALA A 31 -11.66 14.27 5.98
C ALA A 31 -10.79 14.70 4.80
N ALA A 32 -11.26 15.63 3.96
CA ALA A 32 -10.48 16.21 2.86
C ALA A 32 -9.20 16.90 3.37
N VAL A 33 -9.32 17.69 4.43
CA VAL A 33 -8.17 18.38 5.04
C VAL A 33 -7.18 17.36 5.62
N VAL A 34 -7.65 16.36 6.36
CA VAL A 34 -6.77 15.32 6.93
C VAL A 34 -6.08 14.53 5.82
N LEU A 35 -6.79 14.15 4.76
CA LEU A 35 -6.22 13.46 3.61
C LEU A 35 -5.14 14.31 2.91
N ALA A 36 -5.43 15.59 2.68
CA ALA A 36 -4.47 16.51 2.06
C ALA A 36 -3.19 16.68 2.92
N VAL A 37 -3.36 16.81 4.23
CA VAL A 37 -2.22 16.89 5.17
C VAL A 37 -1.42 15.60 5.17
N ALA A 38 -2.08 14.43 5.17
CA ALA A 38 -1.40 13.14 5.11
C ALA A 38 -0.57 12.98 3.83
N ILE A 39 -1.14 13.31 2.67
CA ILE A 39 -0.43 13.27 1.38
C ILE A 39 0.73 14.29 1.34
N ALA A 40 0.51 15.52 1.81
CA ALA A 40 1.53 16.55 1.81
C ALA A 40 2.72 16.19 2.71
N THR A 41 2.46 15.65 3.89
CA THR A 41 3.51 15.20 4.83
C THR A 41 4.31 14.02 4.25
N ASP A 42 3.66 13.09 3.56
CA ASP A 42 4.33 11.97 2.88
C ASP A 42 5.30 12.44 1.80
N VAL A 43 4.82 13.32 0.92
CA VAL A 43 5.64 13.90 -0.14
C VAL A 43 6.84 14.67 0.44
N LEU A 44 6.61 15.47 1.49
CA LEU A 44 7.66 16.26 2.16
C LEU A 44 8.71 15.35 2.81
N ASP A 45 8.29 14.29 3.52
CA ASP A 45 9.20 13.31 4.11
C ASP A 45 10.08 12.64 3.06
N GLY A 46 9.49 12.19 1.97
CA GLY A 46 10.22 11.60 0.86
C GLY A 46 11.26 12.55 0.25
N ILE A 47 10.94 13.83 0.11
CA ILE A 47 11.88 14.86 -0.40
C ILE A 47 13.02 15.09 0.60
N ILE A 48 12.70 15.26 1.89
CA ILE A 48 13.67 15.53 2.94
C ILE A 48 14.63 14.34 3.13
N ALA A 49 14.10 13.11 3.15
CA ALA A 49 14.90 11.89 3.30
C ALA A 49 15.90 11.72 2.15
N ARG A 50 15.47 11.95 0.92
CA ARG A 50 16.35 11.90 -0.27
C ARG A 50 17.44 12.99 -0.23
N ARG A 51 17.09 14.22 0.14
CA ARG A 51 18.06 15.33 0.22
C ARG A 51 19.11 15.13 1.32
N ARG A 52 18.76 14.45 2.42
CA ARG A 52 19.65 14.24 3.57
C ARG A 52 20.42 12.93 3.53
N GLY A 53 20.16 12.04 2.57
CA GLY A 53 20.80 10.71 2.50
C GLY A 53 20.48 9.80 3.70
N THR A 54 19.42 10.09 4.47
CA THR A 54 19.05 9.37 5.70
C THR A 54 18.04 8.23 5.46
N ALA A 55 17.81 7.85 4.21
CA ALA A 55 16.90 6.77 3.86
C ALA A 55 17.43 5.43 4.43
N SER A 56 16.75 4.87 5.44
CA SER A 56 17.03 3.55 5.97
C SER A 56 15.96 2.54 5.55
N ALA A 57 16.35 1.28 5.40
CA ALA A 57 15.39 0.22 5.05
C ALA A 57 14.27 0.07 6.09
N ALA A 58 14.60 0.20 7.38
CA ALA A 58 13.61 0.17 8.47
C ALA A 58 12.65 1.37 8.42
N GLY A 59 13.17 2.58 8.13
CA GLY A 59 12.35 3.79 7.97
C GLY A 59 11.37 3.65 6.80
N LEU A 60 11.81 3.07 5.69
CA LEU A 60 10.95 2.81 4.52
C LEU A 60 9.81 1.84 4.83
N VAL A 61 10.09 0.75 5.57
CA VAL A 61 9.05 -0.21 5.97
C VAL A 61 8.06 0.44 6.93
N PHE A 62 8.53 1.23 7.90
CA PHE A 62 7.67 1.93 8.85
C PHE A 62 6.73 2.93 8.14
N ASP A 63 7.25 3.69 7.19
CA ASP A 63 6.50 4.66 6.39
C ASP A 63 5.41 3.96 5.55
N HIS A 64 5.79 2.93 4.78
CA HIS A 64 4.82 2.15 3.99
C HIS A 64 3.76 1.45 4.86
N THR A 65 4.14 1.01 6.08
CA THR A 65 3.17 0.41 7.02
C THR A 65 2.14 1.45 7.47
N THR A 66 2.59 2.66 7.80
CA THR A 66 1.72 3.75 8.22
C THR A 66 0.77 4.17 7.11
N ASP A 67 1.26 4.27 5.87
CA ASP A 67 0.43 4.57 4.69
C ASP A 67 -0.61 3.49 4.43
N CYS A 68 -0.21 2.22 4.51
CA CYS A 68 -1.14 1.11 4.37
C CYS A 68 -2.25 1.14 5.43
N LEU A 69 -1.89 1.37 6.69
CA LEU A 69 -2.86 1.47 7.78
C LEU A 69 -3.82 2.65 7.60
N PHE A 70 -3.29 3.81 7.18
CA PHE A 70 -4.08 5.00 6.91
C PHE A 70 -5.10 4.75 5.79
N VAL A 71 -4.65 4.23 4.66
CA VAL A 71 -5.50 3.93 3.50
C VAL A 71 -6.49 2.83 3.83
N THR A 72 -6.05 1.72 4.41
CA THR A 72 -6.93 0.59 4.75
C THR A 72 -7.98 1.00 5.78
N GLY A 73 -7.61 1.78 6.80
CA GLY A 73 -8.55 2.31 7.80
C GLY A 73 -9.61 3.22 7.18
N GLY A 74 -9.21 4.14 6.31
CA GLY A 74 -10.14 5.02 5.60
C GLY A 74 -11.08 4.25 4.65
N LEU A 75 -10.53 3.28 3.89
CA LEU A 75 -11.33 2.43 3.00
C LEU A 75 -12.29 1.52 3.78
N ALA A 76 -11.87 0.95 4.91
CA ALA A 76 -12.72 0.13 5.77
C ALA A 76 -13.87 0.96 6.38
N ALA A 77 -13.60 2.19 6.80
CA ALA A 77 -14.63 3.12 7.28
C ALA A 77 -15.64 3.46 6.17
N GLY A 78 -15.16 3.71 4.94
CA GLY A 78 -16.04 3.89 3.77
C GLY A 78 -16.85 2.63 3.43
N ALA A 79 -16.26 1.43 3.62
CA ALA A 79 -16.94 0.16 3.43
C ALA A 79 -18.02 -0.10 4.50
N ALA A 80 -17.76 0.24 5.76
CA ALA A 80 -18.72 0.15 6.84
C ALA A 80 -19.97 1.02 6.58
N ARG A 81 -19.80 2.13 5.86
CA ARG A 81 -20.88 3.02 5.42
C ARG A 81 -21.56 2.55 4.12
N GLY A 82 -21.07 1.50 3.49
CA GLY A 82 -21.59 0.97 2.22
C GLY A 82 -21.18 1.75 0.96
N ALA A 83 -20.24 2.70 1.06
CA ALA A 83 -19.77 3.50 -0.07
C ALA A 83 -18.72 2.75 -0.92
N ILE A 84 -17.97 1.84 -0.32
CA ILE A 84 -16.88 1.06 -0.93
C ILE A 84 -17.09 -0.42 -0.59
N PRO A 85 -16.87 -1.37 -1.52
CA PRO A 85 -16.99 -2.79 -1.21
C PRO A 85 -15.84 -3.25 -0.27
N TRP A 86 -16.16 -4.08 0.72
CA TRP A 86 -15.21 -4.62 1.71
C TRP A 86 -14.02 -5.38 1.08
N VAL A 87 -14.20 -5.88 -0.13
CA VAL A 87 -13.13 -6.58 -0.85
C VAL A 87 -11.91 -5.69 -1.07
N LEU A 88 -12.08 -4.38 -1.29
CA LEU A 88 -10.96 -3.48 -1.55
C LEU A 88 -10.05 -3.29 -0.31
N PRO A 89 -10.54 -2.85 0.88
CA PRO A 89 -9.67 -2.73 2.05
C PRO A 89 -9.04 -4.07 2.46
N GLY A 90 -9.76 -5.19 2.32
CA GLY A 90 -9.22 -6.53 2.56
C GLY A 90 -8.06 -6.90 1.64
N LEU A 91 -8.18 -6.61 0.34
CA LEU A 91 -7.11 -6.85 -0.64
C LEU A 91 -5.91 -5.92 -0.43
N VAL A 92 -6.12 -4.64 -0.08
CA VAL A 92 -5.04 -3.71 0.23
C VAL A 92 -4.22 -4.21 1.41
N ALA A 93 -4.88 -4.64 2.50
CA ALA A 93 -4.22 -5.21 3.66
C ALA A 93 -3.45 -6.51 3.31
N ALA A 94 -4.06 -7.41 2.53
CA ALA A 94 -3.44 -8.67 2.11
C ALA A 94 -2.23 -8.45 1.18
N ALA A 95 -2.34 -7.53 0.21
CA ALA A 95 -1.25 -7.19 -0.69
C ALA A 95 -0.06 -6.57 0.06
N PHE A 96 -0.34 -5.75 1.09
CA PHE A 96 0.69 -5.19 1.94
C PHE A 96 1.34 -6.25 2.84
N ALA A 97 0.54 -7.13 3.46
CA ALA A 97 1.07 -8.25 4.24
C ALA A 97 2.00 -9.14 3.38
N GLN A 98 1.58 -9.45 2.15
CA GLN A 98 2.43 -10.15 1.18
C GLN A 98 3.73 -9.38 0.89
N TYR A 99 3.65 -8.05 0.69
CA TYR A 99 4.85 -7.23 0.46
C TYR A 99 5.82 -7.27 1.63
N VAL A 100 5.32 -7.18 2.88
CA VAL A 100 6.15 -7.26 4.09
C VAL A 100 6.77 -8.65 4.23
N MET A 101 6.00 -9.71 4.01
CA MET A 101 6.51 -11.09 4.04
C MET A 101 7.61 -11.30 3.00
N ASP A 102 7.39 -10.91 1.76
CA ASP A 102 8.38 -11.02 0.70
C ASP A 102 9.65 -10.21 1.04
N SER A 103 9.50 -9.00 1.59
CA SER A 103 10.62 -8.15 1.99
C SER A 103 11.43 -8.76 3.14
N TYR A 104 10.75 -9.36 4.12
CA TYR A 104 11.40 -9.97 5.28
C TYR A 104 12.14 -11.27 4.93
N TRP A 105 11.56 -12.12 4.07
CA TRP A 105 12.12 -13.43 3.70
C TRP A 105 13.19 -13.34 2.62
N LEU A 106 13.17 -12.36 1.73
CA LEU A 106 14.12 -12.20 0.64
C LEU A 106 15.34 -11.31 0.96
N HIS A 107 15.39 -10.67 2.13
CA HIS A 107 16.55 -9.84 2.56
C HIS A 107 17.87 -10.61 2.69
N ARG A 108 17.89 -11.90 2.41
CA ARG A 108 19.10 -12.73 2.31
C ARG A 108 19.75 -12.71 0.92
N GLY A 109 19.72 -11.58 0.20
CA GLY A 109 20.71 -11.37 -0.87
C GLY A 109 20.23 -11.24 -2.32
N ARG A 110 18.94 -11.04 -2.60
CA ARG A 110 18.48 -10.77 -3.98
C ARG A 110 17.52 -9.59 -4.03
N SER A 111 17.79 -8.60 -4.91
CA SER A 111 16.93 -7.45 -5.16
C SER A 111 15.57 -7.90 -5.66
N LEU A 112 14.52 -7.65 -4.88
CA LEU A 112 13.14 -7.86 -5.28
C LEU A 112 12.80 -6.94 -6.46
N ARG A 113 12.41 -7.51 -7.59
CA ARG A 113 11.68 -6.78 -8.62
C ARG A 113 10.30 -6.43 -8.04
N THR A 114 10.18 -5.21 -7.52
CA THR A 114 8.85 -4.66 -7.18
C THR A 114 8.04 -4.62 -8.48
N SER A 115 6.88 -5.30 -8.50
CA SER A 115 5.94 -5.21 -9.62
C SER A 115 5.62 -3.73 -9.88
N ARG A 116 5.74 -3.28 -11.14
CA ARG A 116 5.37 -1.89 -11.50
C ARG A 116 3.92 -1.61 -11.12
N LEU A 117 3.03 -2.58 -11.34
CA LEU A 117 1.63 -2.51 -10.94
C LEU A 117 1.45 -2.29 -9.44
N GLY A 118 2.15 -3.04 -8.59
CA GLY A 118 2.05 -2.89 -7.13
C GLY A 118 2.45 -1.49 -6.65
N ARG A 119 3.44 -0.85 -7.29
CA ARG A 119 3.84 0.53 -6.96
C ARG A 119 2.76 1.55 -7.33
N TRP A 120 2.15 1.42 -8.52
CA TRP A 120 1.06 2.29 -8.94
C TRP A 120 -0.19 2.10 -8.10
N ASN A 121 -0.52 0.86 -7.75
CA ASN A 121 -1.65 0.57 -6.87
C ASN A 121 -1.51 1.26 -5.51
N GLY A 122 -0.31 1.26 -4.91
CA GLY A 122 -0.06 1.95 -3.64
C GLY A 122 -0.45 3.43 -3.68
N ILE A 123 -0.14 4.14 -4.77
CA ILE A 123 -0.52 5.55 -4.97
C ILE A 123 -2.02 5.65 -5.27
N LEU A 124 -2.54 4.79 -6.13
CA LEU A 124 -3.92 4.86 -6.60
C LEU A 124 -4.96 4.50 -5.52
N TYR A 125 -4.58 3.81 -4.44
CA TYR A 125 -5.50 3.53 -3.32
C TYR A 125 -5.98 4.79 -2.57
N PHE A 126 -5.29 5.91 -2.70
CA PHE A 126 -5.76 7.20 -2.19
C PHE A 126 -6.91 7.79 -3.01
N ALA A 127 -7.03 7.44 -4.29
CA ALA A 127 -8.06 7.98 -5.18
C ALA A 127 -9.50 7.59 -4.78
N PRO A 128 -9.82 6.36 -4.34
CA PRO A 128 -11.14 6.04 -3.79
C PRO A 128 -11.52 6.85 -2.56
N LEU A 129 -10.56 7.17 -1.69
CA LEU A 129 -10.80 8.01 -0.50
C LEU A 129 -11.18 9.43 -0.91
N GLY A 130 -10.39 10.03 -1.81
CA GLY A 130 -10.68 11.35 -2.35
C GLY A 130 -12.00 11.40 -3.14
N GLY A 131 -12.26 10.38 -3.96
CA GLY A 131 -13.50 10.26 -4.72
C GLY A 131 -14.75 10.18 -3.83
N ASP A 132 -14.70 9.39 -2.76
CA ASP A 132 -15.79 9.29 -1.80
C ASP A 132 -16.02 10.62 -1.05
N ILE A 133 -14.95 11.29 -0.64
CA ILE A 133 -15.01 12.61 -0.03
C ILE A 133 -15.69 13.62 -0.98
N LEU A 134 -15.28 13.66 -2.25
CA LEU A 134 -15.87 14.57 -3.25
C LEU A 134 -17.35 14.28 -3.48
N ILE A 135 -17.76 13.01 -3.50
CA ILE A 135 -19.19 12.64 -3.63
C ILE A 135 -20.00 13.16 -2.45
N ARG A 136 -19.48 13.06 -1.23
CA ARG A 136 -20.12 13.58 -0.02
C ARG A 136 -20.19 15.12 0.00
N LEU A 137 -19.23 15.79 -0.65
CA LEU A 137 -19.22 17.25 -0.85
C LEU A 137 -20.13 17.71 -1.99
N GLY A 138 -20.85 16.81 -2.65
CA GLY A 138 -21.84 17.15 -3.68
C GLY A 138 -21.50 16.72 -5.10
N ALA A 139 -20.28 16.21 -5.37
CA ALA A 139 -19.89 15.76 -6.71
C ALA A 139 -20.49 14.37 -7.04
N THR A 140 -21.81 14.22 -6.95
CA THR A 140 -22.52 12.93 -7.08
C THR A 140 -22.33 12.24 -8.42
N GLY A 141 -22.03 12.98 -9.50
CA GLY A 141 -21.72 12.44 -10.82
C GLY A 141 -20.49 11.52 -10.83
N LEU A 142 -19.60 11.63 -9.83
CA LEU A 142 -18.43 10.79 -9.71
C LEU A 142 -18.71 9.35 -9.25
N ARG A 143 -19.94 9.02 -8.80
CA ARG A 143 -20.26 7.69 -8.26
C ARG A 143 -19.93 6.54 -9.20
N ARG A 144 -20.26 6.67 -10.50
CA ARG A 144 -19.95 5.63 -11.49
C ARG A 144 -18.44 5.50 -11.73
N ILE A 145 -17.75 6.62 -11.82
CA ILE A 145 -16.30 6.66 -12.00
C ILE A 145 -15.60 6.04 -10.79
N LEU A 146 -16.03 6.37 -9.58
CA LEU A 146 -15.50 5.78 -8.35
C LEU A 146 -15.72 4.26 -8.33
N SER A 147 -16.91 3.78 -8.67
CA SER A 147 -17.19 2.34 -8.73
C SER A 147 -16.30 1.62 -9.74
N LEU A 148 -16.12 2.17 -10.94
CA LEU A 148 -15.23 1.60 -11.96
C LEU A 148 -13.77 1.58 -11.47
N LEU A 149 -13.30 2.67 -10.86
CA LEU A 149 -11.96 2.78 -10.29
C LEU A 149 -11.74 1.72 -9.20
N VAL A 150 -12.69 1.57 -8.28
CA VAL A 150 -12.62 0.58 -7.20
C VAL A 150 -12.47 -0.84 -7.76
N TRP A 151 -13.30 -1.22 -8.72
CA TRP A 151 -13.21 -2.55 -9.34
C TRP A 151 -11.94 -2.74 -10.17
N ALA A 152 -11.48 -1.69 -10.86
CA ALA A 152 -10.19 -1.71 -11.56
C ALA A 152 -9.02 -1.94 -10.57
N LEU A 153 -9.06 -1.30 -9.40
CA LEU A 153 -8.06 -1.50 -8.35
C LEU A 153 -8.14 -2.92 -7.75
N VAL A 154 -9.33 -3.47 -7.55
CA VAL A 154 -9.49 -4.86 -7.10
C VAL A 154 -8.81 -5.81 -8.09
N VAL A 155 -9.11 -5.70 -9.37
CA VAL A 155 -8.52 -6.56 -10.42
C VAL A 155 -7.01 -6.35 -10.50
N SER A 156 -6.54 -5.11 -10.54
CA SER A 156 -5.10 -4.77 -10.58
C SER A 156 -4.34 -5.31 -9.37
N THR A 157 -4.95 -5.26 -8.17
CA THR A 157 -4.34 -5.80 -6.95
C THR A 157 -4.23 -7.31 -7.01
N LEU A 158 -5.28 -8.01 -7.45
CA LEU A 158 -5.25 -9.47 -7.62
C LEU A 158 -4.19 -9.91 -8.63
N ILE A 159 -4.08 -9.21 -9.76
CA ILE A 159 -3.03 -9.48 -10.76
C ILE A 159 -1.64 -9.29 -10.14
N SER A 160 -1.41 -8.15 -9.45
CA SER A 160 -0.12 -7.86 -8.80
C SER A 160 0.26 -8.88 -7.74
N MET A 161 -0.72 -9.35 -6.95
CA MET A 161 -0.49 -10.42 -5.96
C MET A 161 -0.16 -11.75 -6.64
N GLY A 162 -0.87 -12.11 -7.73
CA GLY A 162 -0.62 -13.32 -8.51
C GLY A 162 0.77 -13.33 -9.15
N GLU A 163 1.21 -12.22 -9.74
CA GLU A 163 2.57 -12.06 -10.29
C GLU A 163 3.65 -12.34 -9.24
N ARG A 164 3.47 -11.82 -8.01
CA ARG A 164 4.41 -12.03 -6.90
C ARG A 164 4.44 -13.49 -6.45
N LEU A 165 3.27 -14.11 -6.28
CA LEU A 165 3.19 -15.53 -5.90
C LEU A 165 3.85 -16.43 -6.95
N TRP A 166 3.59 -16.16 -8.24
CA TRP A 166 4.20 -16.91 -9.34
C TRP A 166 5.72 -16.75 -9.36
N ALA A 167 6.23 -15.52 -9.17
CA ALA A 167 7.66 -15.25 -9.11
C ALA A 167 8.32 -15.96 -7.92
N ALA A 168 7.68 -15.97 -6.75
CA ALA A 168 8.18 -16.67 -5.56
C ALA A 168 8.20 -18.20 -5.77
N ALA A 169 7.17 -18.77 -6.40
CA ALA A 169 7.11 -20.20 -6.73
C ALA A 169 8.18 -20.60 -7.75
N ALA A 170 8.43 -19.77 -8.76
CA ALA A 170 9.47 -20.01 -9.77
C ALA A 170 10.89 -20.02 -9.15
N LEU A 171 11.16 -19.16 -8.17
CA LEU A 171 12.42 -19.14 -7.44
C LEU A 171 12.62 -20.40 -6.59
N ARG A 172 11.58 -20.90 -5.94
CA ARG A 172 11.63 -22.14 -5.15
C ARG A 172 11.92 -23.38 -6.02
N ARG A 173 11.41 -23.42 -7.24
CA ARG A 173 11.67 -24.53 -8.18
C ARG A 173 13.12 -24.58 -8.72
N ARG A 174 13.80 -23.44 -8.76
CA ARG A 174 15.21 -23.33 -9.25
C ARG A 174 16.27 -23.62 -8.16
N ALA A 175 15.89 -23.63 -6.90
CA ALA A 175 16.80 -23.87 -5.78
C ALA A 175 17.36 -25.32 -5.64
N PRO A 176 16.65 -26.40 -6.02
CA PRO A 176 17.18 -27.77 -5.90
C PRO A 176 18.37 -28.09 -6.80
N ASP A 177 18.41 -27.52 -8.03
CA ASP A 177 19.41 -27.92 -9.04
C ASP A 177 20.83 -27.39 -8.76
N SER A 178 20.98 -26.35 -7.96
CA SER A 178 22.29 -25.77 -7.62
C SER A 178 23.05 -26.56 -6.53
N LEU A 179 22.34 -27.33 -5.70
CA LEU A 179 22.96 -28.19 -4.67
C LEU A 179 23.39 -29.52 -5.23
N ALA A 180 22.78 -30.04 -6.29
CA ALA A 180 23.15 -31.28 -6.95
C ALA A 180 24.36 -31.11 -7.88
N ALA A 181 24.61 -29.90 -8.40
CA ALA A 181 25.75 -29.63 -9.29
C ALA A 181 27.09 -29.41 -8.54
N GLY A 182 27.04 -29.24 -7.20
CA GLY A 182 28.23 -28.99 -6.37
C GLY A 182 28.96 -30.23 -5.82
N THR A 183 28.43 -31.43 -6.04
CA THR A 183 29.06 -32.70 -5.58
C THR A 183 29.81 -33.42 -6.71
N GLY A 184 30.45 -32.68 -7.59
CA GLY A 184 31.35 -33.19 -8.63
C GLY A 184 32.74 -33.41 -8.11
N ASP A 185 33.06 -34.67 -7.86
CA ASP A 185 34.34 -35.42 -7.97
C ASP A 185 35.61 -34.77 -7.40
N PRO A 186 36.08 -35.21 -6.22
CA PRO A 186 37.41 -34.88 -5.71
C PRO A 186 38.55 -35.71 -6.35
N SER A 187 38.33 -36.50 -7.42
CA SER A 187 39.32 -37.44 -7.97
C SER A 187 40.14 -36.92 -9.18
N ARG A 188 40.07 -35.61 -9.50
CA ARG A 188 40.95 -35.00 -10.52
C ARG A 188 42.02 -34.13 -9.87
N ARG A 189 43.01 -34.77 -9.24
CA ARG A 189 44.37 -34.27 -9.07
C ARG A 189 45.34 -35.38 -9.41
#